data_9389ba8998660ffe7c26d9e90682184c
#
_entry.id   9389ba8998660ffe7c26d9e90682184c
#
_cell.length_a   1.000
_cell.length_b   1.000
_cell.length_c   1.000
_cell.angle_alpha   90.00
_cell.angle_beta   90.00
_cell.angle_gamma   90.00
#
_symmetry.space_group_name_H-M   'P 1'
#
loop_
_entity.id
_entity.type
_entity.pdbx_description
1 polymer ?
#
loop_
_entity_poly.entity_id
_entity_poly.type
_entity_poly.pdbx_seq_one_letter_code
_entity_poly.pdbx_strand_id
1 'polypeptide(L)'
;MHSTVTHRPKPARSKDGELRHLMNLTAVGVTLAGVILLSVILYAAWAANSSASAREIALFGNAVNRSILRLLNEQKSVAWWDEAYTAITDAKPNTEFLETEFGIFLSETYGHDIVVILNPDNKPIFMYSGGARRSADDFERYRNVFAPVLAEIRQVKGRSLRLRPDLFGANQKNYRTIGSPLQSARWTGHLLTVDGAPAAVGALTILPNVDKSLLKPGRPHVLISVNTIDEAYLQEQGRSLLLSDLTLGKTANTNSEYAGMPLETDDGKIA
;
A
#
# COMPACT_ATOMS: atom_id res chain seq x y z
N MET A 1 20.72 87.84 60.63
CA MET A 1 21.06 86.41 60.29
C MET A 1 20.46 86.10 58.95
N HIS A 2 21.26 86.18 57.85
CA HIS A 2 20.82 85.84 56.54
C HIS A 2 21.27 84.42 56.17
N SER A 3 20.32 83.51 55.97
CA SER A 3 20.58 82.14 55.60
C SER A 3 20.57 81.99 54.05
N THR A 4 21.80 81.77 53.51
CA THR A 4 21.97 81.58 52.03
C THR A 4 21.69 80.16 51.71
N VAL A 5 20.58 79.91 50.93
CA VAL A 5 20.24 78.56 50.41
C VAL A 5 21.06 78.36 49.13
N THR A 6 22.05 77.45 49.21
CA THR A 6 22.83 77.01 48.03
C THR A 6 22.04 76.00 47.21
N HIS A 7 21.56 76.39 46.06
CA HIS A 7 20.98 75.51 45.06
C HIS A 7 22.10 74.71 44.38
N ARG A 8 22.18 73.36 44.64
CA ARG A 8 23.02 72.45 43.89
C ARG A 8 22.41 72.23 42.48
N PRO A 9 23.11 72.49 41.39
CA PRO A 9 22.62 72.17 40.03
C PRO A 9 22.50 70.66 39.89
N LYS A 10 21.34 70.20 39.36
CA LYS A 10 21.14 68.79 38.95
C LYS A 10 22.16 68.44 37.87
N PRO A 11 22.83 67.28 37.94
CA PRO A 11 23.76 66.87 36.89
C PRO A 11 23.05 66.76 35.57
N ALA A 12 23.57 67.46 34.56
CA ALA A 12 23.08 67.35 33.18
C ALA A 12 23.22 65.91 32.69
N ARG A 13 22.12 65.26 32.38
CA ARG A 13 22.10 63.89 31.85
C ARG A 13 22.80 63.94 30.48
N SER A 14 23.96 63.21 30.42
CA SER A 14 24.79 63.22 29.21
C SER A 14 23.97 62.67 28.03
N LYS A 15 23.78 63.45 26.98
CA LYS A 15 23.11 63.09 25.73
C LYS A 15 23.68 61.83 25.08
N ASP A 16 25.00 61.55 25.32
CA ASP A 16 25.71 60.36 24.83
C ASP A 16 25.25 59.07 25.54
N GLY A 17 24.82 59.15 26.80
CA GLY A 17 24.25 58.01 27.52
C GLY A 17 22.87 57.59 27.02
N GLU A 18 22.06 58.60 26.69
CA GLU A 18 20.72 58.31 26.12
C GLU A 18 20.81 57.76 24.71
N LEU A 19 21.72 58.24 23.88
CA LEU A 19 21.96 57.77 22.52
C LEU A 19 22.47 56.29 22.53
N ARG A 20 23.39 55.94 23.41
CA ARG A 20 23.87 54.55 23.58
C ARG A 20 22.75 53.63 24.05
N HIS A 21 21.87 54.08 24.93
CA HIS A 21 20.73 53.28 25.40
C HIS A 21 19.75 53.01 24.28
N LEU A 22 19.44 54.01 23.47
CA LEU A 22 18.57 53.91 22.28
C LEU A 22 19.19 52.96 21.25
N MET A 23 20.49 53.10 20.96
CA MET A 23 21.18 52.17 20.03
C MET A 23 21.20 50.73 20.53
N ASN A 24 21.40 50.47 21.80
CA ASN A 24 21.35 49.13 22.35
C ASN A 24 19.95 48.56 22.32
N LEU A 25 18.90 49.37 22.57
CA LEU A 25 17.51 48.93 22.53
C LEU A 25 17.06 48.56 21.09
N THR A 26 17.48 49.38 20.10
CA THR A 26 17.23 49.08 18.71
C THR A 26 17.99 47.86 18.23
N ALA A 27 19.26 47.68 18.63
CA ALA A 27 20.04 46.49 18.30
C ALA A 27 19.42 45.22 18.89
N VAL A 28 19.00 45.24 20.16
CA VAL A 28 18.25 44.13 20.78
C VAL A 28 16.93 43.83 20.05
N GLY A 29 16.18 44.87 19.73
CA GLY A 29 14.91 44.74 18.98
C GLY A 29 15.10 44.10 17.60
N VAL A 30 16.11 44.51 16.84
CA VAL A 30 16.44 43.95 15.52
C VAL A 30 16.90 42.49 15.65
N THR A 31 17.73 42.21 16.64
CA THR A 31 18.22 40.81 16.89
C THR A 31 17.05 39.90 17.26
N LEU A 32 16.17 40.35 18.16
CA LEU A 32 14.98 39.60 18.54
C LEU A 32 14.03 39.35 17.35
N ALA A 33 13.79 40.36 16.55
CA ALA A 33 12.99 40.22 15.32
C ALA A 33 13.63 39.25 14.34
N GLY A 34 14.95 39.25 14.18
CA GLY A 34 15.70 38.30 13.36
C GLY A 34 15.57 36.87 13.85
N VAL A 35 15.68 36.66 15.17
CA VAL A 35 15.50 35.33 15.78
C VAL A 35 14.08 34.79 15.59
N ILE A 36 13.08 35.65 15.79
CA ILE A 36 11.67 35.28 15.58
C ILE A 36 11.42 34.90 14.10
N LEU A 37 11.91 35.72 13.16
CA LEU A 37 11.76 35.45 11.74
C LEU A 37 12.41 34.11 11.34
N LEU A 38 13.64 33.88 11.80
CA LEU A 38 14.35 32.62 11.55
C LEU A 38 13.59 31.43 12.12
N SER A 39 13.06 31.56 13.34
CA SER A 39 12.26 30.51 13.99
C SER A 39 10.99 30.19 13.21
N VAL A 40 10.31 31.19 12.69
CA VAL A 40 9.13 31.03 11.84
C VAL A 40 9.47 30.32 10.54
N ILE A 41 10.58 30.70 9.88
CA ILE A 41 11.04 30.06 8.64
C ILE A 41 11.39 28.58 8.88
N LEU A 42 12.13 28.29 9.95
CA LEU A 42 12.49 26.90 10.30
C LEU A 42 11.27 26.06 10.63
N TYR A 43 10.33 26.62 11.39
CA TYR A 43 9.06 25.94 11.70
C TYR A 43 8.23 25.69 10.43
N ALA A 44 8.12 26.69 9.55
CA ALA A 44 7.39 26.53 8.29
C ALA A 44 8.02 25.48 7.39
N ALA A 45 9.36 25.44 7.29
CA ALA A 45 10.10 24.44 6.54
C ALA A 45 9.87 23.03 7.12
N TRP A 46 9.97 22.90 8.44
CA TRP A 46 9.70 21.63 9.13
C TRP A 46 8.25 21.14 8.91
N ALA A 47 7.25 22.03 9.06
CA ALA A 47 5.85 21.71 8.86
C ALA A 47 5.54 21.32 7.41
N ALA A 48 6.14 22.01 6.44
CA ALA A 48 6.02 21.68 5.02
C ALA A 48 6.61 20.29 4.70
N ASN A 49 7.81 20.00 5.20
CA ASN A 49 8.46 18.70 5.00
C ASN A 49 7.67 17.55 5.65
N SER A 50 7.20 17.74 6.89
CA SER A 50 6.36 16.76 7.57
C SER A 50 5.06 16.47 6.82
N SER A 51 4.41 17.49 6.26
CA SER A 51 3.20 17.34 5.46
C SER A 51 3.47 16.63 4.13
N ALA A 52 4.61 16.89 3.49
CA ALA A 52 5.04 16.23 2.27
C ALA A 52 5.25 14.73 2.51
N SER A 53 6.02 14.37 3.53
CA SER A 53 6.28 12.97 3.89
C SER A 53 5.00 12.19 4.22
N ALA A 54 4.09 12.77 4.98
CA ALA A 54 2.80 12.15 5.29
C ALA A 54 1.96 11.90 4.01
N ARG A 55 2.01 12.83 3.06
CA ARG A 55 1.34 12.70 1.77
C ARG A 55 1.95 11.59 0.91
N GLU A 56 3.27 11.49 0.85
CA GLU A 56 3.99 10.46 0.11
C GLU A 56 3.67 9.06 0.64
N ILE A 57 3.70 8.88 1.96
CA ILE A 57 3.29 7.65 2.63
C ILE A 57 1.85 7.27 2.25
N ALA A 58 0.92 8.22 2.32
CA ALA A 58 -0.48 7.98 1.97
C ALA A 58 -0.66 7.62 0.48
N LEU A 59 0.10 8.25 -0.41
CA LEU A 59 0.07 7.96 -1.85
C LEU A 59 0.55 6.53 -2.14
N PHE A 60 1.70 6.15 -1.59
CA PHE A 60 2.25 4.80 -1.78
C PHE A 60 1.32 3.74 -1.18
N GLY A 61 0.82 3.97 -0.01
CA GLY A 61 -0.10 3.05 0.60
C GLY A 61 -1.40 2.87 -0.17
N ASN A 62 -1.95 3.94 -0.72
CA ASN A 62 -3.09 3.83 -1.65
C ASN A 62 -2.73 3.04 -2.91
N ALA A 63 -1.49 3.13 -3.40
CA ALA A 63 -1.02 2.34 -4.54
C ALA A 63 -0.99 0.84 -4.21
N VAL A 64 -0.47 0.45 -3.04
CA VAL A 64 -0.50 -0.95 -2.57
C VAL A 64 -1.93 -1.48 -2.47
N ASN A 65 -2.86 -0.73 -1.89
CA ASN A 65 -4.27 -1.13 -1.84
C ASN A 65 -4.90 -1.28 -3.23
N ARG A 66 -4.57 -0.37 -4.15
CA ARG A 66 -5.04 -0.44 -5.53
C ARG A 66 -4.48 -1.65 -6.26
N SER A 67 -3.25 -2.08 -5.96
CA SER A 67 -2.67 -3.27 -6.58
C SER A 67 -3.46 -4.52 -6.24
N ILE A 68 -3.91 -4.68 -4.97
CA ILE A 68 -4.77 -5.79 -4.56
C ILE A 68 -6.10 -5.77 -5.33
N LEU A 69 -6.73 -4.60 -5.42
CA LEU A 69 -8.00 -4.46 -6.15
C LEU A 69 -7.82 -4.70 -7.66
N ARG A 70 -6.72 -4.20 -8.23
CA ARG A 70 -6.36 -4.41 -9.64
C ARG A 70 -6.20 -5.88 -9.92
N LEU A 71 -5.40 -6.58 -9.10
CA LEU A 71 -5.18 -8.03 -9.20
C LEU A 71 -6.49 -8.82 -9.24
N LEU A 72 -7.45 -8.50 -8.35
CA LEU A 72 -8.75 -9.14 -8.32
C LEU A 72 -9.60 -8.84 -9.57
N ASN A 73 -9.54 -7.62 -10.10
CA ASN A 73 -10.25 -7.26 -11.34
C ASN A 73 -9.64 -7.93 -12.58
N GLU A 74 -8.34 -8.08 -12.61
CA GLU A 74 -7.62 -8.81 -13.67
C GLU A 74 -7.96 -10.30 -13.63
N GLN A 75 -7.94 -10.92 -12.45
CA GLN A 75 -8.39 -12.32 -12.27
C GLN A 75 -9.84 -12.54 -12.73
N LYS A 76 -10.70 -11.54 -12.50
CA LYS A 76 -12.13 -11.62 -12.88
C LYS A 76 -12.31 -11.86 -14.38
N SER A 77 -11.44 -11.34 -15.24
CA SER A 77 -11.55 -11.50 -16.69
C SER A 77 -11.51 -12.97 -17.14
N VAL A 78 -10.81 -13.80 -16.40
CA VAL A 78 -10.67 -15.24 -16.68
C VAL A 78 -11.46 -16.13 -15.72
N ALA A 79 -11.65 -15.71 -14.47
CA ALA A 79 -12.33 -16.52 -13.46
C ALA A 79 -13.85 -16.55 -13.61
N TRP A 80 -14.46 -15.53 -14.24
CA TRP A 80 -15.90 -15.43 -14.47
C TRP A 80 -16.20 -15.46 -15.97
N TRP A 81 -15.96 -16.63 -16.55
CA TRP A 81 -16.10 -16.88 -17.96
C TRP A 81 -16.57 -18.34 -18.19
N ASP A 82 -17.58 -18.54 -19.03
CA ASP A 82 -18.25 -19.83 -19.21
C ASP A 82 -17.31 -20.91 -19.75
N GLU A 83 -16.45 -20.57 -20.72
CA GLU A 83 -15.49 -21.49 -21.30
C GLU A 83 -14.40 -21.88 -20.28
N ALA A 84 -13.90 -20.91 -19.51
CA ALA A 84 -12.93 -21.16 -18.45
C ALA A 84 -13.53 -22.05 -17.36
N TYR A 85 -14.79 -21.80 -16.97
CA TYR A 85 -15.49 -22.65 -16.01
C TYR A 85 -15.60 -24.09 -16.50
N THR A 86 -16.00 -24.27 -17.77
CA THR A 86 -16.14 -25.59 -18.40
C THR A 86 -14.77 -26.30 -18.47
N ALA A 87 -13.75 -25.61 -18.98
CA ALA A 87 -12.37 -26.17 -19.09
C ALA A 87 -11.79 -26.67 -17.76
N ILE A 88 -12.19 -26.04 -16.66
CA ILE A 88 -11.72 -26.39 -15.31
C ILE A 88 -12.56 -27.50 -14.68
N THR A 89 -13.87 -27.48 -14.88
CA THR A 89 -14.81 -28.36 -14.18
C THR A 89 -15.10 -29.65 -14.91
N ASP A 90 -14.57 -29.84 -16.12
CA ASP A 90 -14.66 -31.11 -16.85
C ASP A 90 -13.91 -32.24 -16.12
N ALA A 91 -14.29 -33.46 -16.41
CA ALA A 91 -13.69 -34.66 -15.80
C ALA A 91 -12.16 -34.70 -15.97
N LYS A 92 -11.66 -34.12 -17.07
CA LYS A 92 -10.23 -33.92 -17.33
C LYS A 92 -10.02 -32.46 -17.70
N PRO A 93 -9.44 -31.65 -16.80
CA PRO A 93 -9.18 -30.25 -17.08
C PRO A 93 -8.34 -30.05 -18.36
N ASN A 94 -8.73 -29.08 -19.18
CA ASN A 94 -7.98 -28.73 -20.39
C ASN A 94 -6.72 -27.95 -20.02
N THR A 95 -5.63 -28.65 -19.93
CA THR A 95 -4.36 -28.11 -19.46
C THR A 95 -3.79 -27.02 -20.36
N GLU A 96 -3.92 -27.18 -21.69
CA GLU A 96 -3.44 -26.18 -22.66
C GLU A 96 -4.22 -24.87 -22.54
N PHE A 97 -5.53 -24.96 -22.41
CA PHE A 97 -6.39 -23.81 -22.14
C PHE A 97 -6.00 -23.11 -20.82
N LEU A 98 -5.75 -23.89 -19.74
CA LEU A 98 -5.35 -23.32 -18.45
C LEU A 98 -4.01 -22.60 -18.54
N GLU A 99 -3.06 -23.16 -19.28
CA GLU A 99 -1.75 -22.54 -19.47
C GLU A 99 -1.85 -21.24 -20.26
N THR A 100 -2.63 -21.22 -21.35
CA THR A 100 -2.80 -20.02 -22.18
C THR A 100 -3.57 -18.93 -21.45
N GLU A 101 -4.76 -19.25 -20.93
CA GLU A 101 -5.70 -18.24 -20.43
C GLU A 101 -5.46 -17.84 -18.97
N PHE A 102 -4.92 -18.74 -18.15
CA PHE A 102 -4.63 -18.41 -16.76
C PHE A 102 -3.14 -18.19 -16.51
N GLY A 103 -2.27 -19.01 -17.12
CA GLY A 103 -0.83 -18.90 -16.94
C GLY A 103 -0.26 -17.70 -17.70
N ILE A 104 -0.17 -17.85 -19.00
CA ILE A 104 0.51 -16.89 -19.91
C ILE A 104 -0.23 -15.55 -19.89
N PHE A 105 -1.54 -15.56 -20.10
CA PHE A 105 -2.30 -14.32 -20.19
C PHE A 105 -2.22 -13.47 -18.92
N LEU A 106 -2.43 -14.05 -17.72
CA LEU A 106 -2.33 -13.28 -16.48
C LEU A 106 -0.90 -12.85 -16.18
N SER A 107 0.09 -13.67 -16.52
CA SER A 107 1.50 -13.34 -16.28
C SER A 107 2.03 -12.31 -17.26
N GLU A 108 1.84 -12.50 -18.57
CA GLU A 108 2.42 -11.61 -19.58
C GLU A 108 1.63 -10.31 -19.76
N THR A 109 0.30 -10.37 -19.62
CA THR A 109 -0.55 -9.18 -19.84
C THR A 109 -0.63 -8.31 -18.59
N TYR A 110 -0.68 -8.92 -17.40
CA TYR A 110 -0.91 -8.21 -16.15
C TYR A 110 0.24 -8.31 -15.14
N GLY A 111 1.27 -9.12 -15.42
CA GLY A 111 2.43 -9.24 -14.56
C GLY A 111 2.19 -10.05 -13.29
N HIS A 112 1.27 -11.05 -13.32
CA HIS A 112 1.09 -11.93 -12.18
C HIS A 112 2.28 -12.88 -12.04
N ASP A 113 2.95 -12.88 -10.88
CA ASP A 113 4.14 -13.70 -10.62
C ASP A 113 3.80 -15.18 -10.39
N ILE A 114 2.68 -15.42 -9.71
CA ILE A 114 2.19 -16.75 -9.38
C ILE A 114 0.69 -16.81 -9.67
N VAL A 115 0.27 -17.84 -10.38
CA VAL A 115 -1.13 -18.14 -10.66
C VAL A 115 -1.40 -19.59 -10.27
N VAL A 116 -2.42 -19.82 -9.44
CA VAL A 116 -2.79 -21.16 -8.94
C VAL A 116 -4.27 -21.37 -9.07
N ILE A 117 -4.69 -22.51 -9.60
CA ILE A 117 -6.09 -22.95 -9.58
C ILE A 117 -6.21 -24.16 -8.64
N LEU A 118 -7.10 -24.02 -7.67
CA LEU A 118 -7.40 -25.07 -6.70
C LEU A 118 -8.78 -25.65 -6.93
N ASN A 119 -8.88 -26.97 -6.79
CA ASN A 119 -10.15 -27.67 -6.81
C ASN A 119 -10.97 -27.42 -5.52
N PRO A 120 -12.22 -27.94 -5.41
CA PRO A 120 -13.05 -27.82 -4.22
C PRO A 120 -12.40 -28.30 -2.91
N ASP A 121 -11.46 -29.24 -2.99
CA ASP A 121 -10.72 -29.82 -1.85
C ASP A 121 -9.42 -29.09 -1.54
N ASN A 122 -9.19 -27.92 -2.16
CA ASN A 122 -7.96 -27.11 -2.05
C ASN A 122 -6.69 -27.83 -2.57
N LYS A 123 -6.85 -28.78 -3.48
CA LYS A 123 -5.72 -29.40 -4.17
C LYS A 123 -5.42 -28.61 -5.45
N PRO A 124 -4.16 -28.34 -5.76
CA PRO A 124 -3.79 -27.63 -6.98
C PRO A 124 -4.07 -28.52 -8.21
N ILE A 125 -4.77 -27.94 -9.19
CA ILE A 125 -4.99 -28.56 -10.50
C ILE A 125 -4.15 -27.87 -11.58
N PHE A 126 -3.73 -26.65 -11.32
CA PHE A 126 -2.87 -25.84 -12.19
C PHE A 126 -2.04 -24.89 -11.36
N MET A 127 -0.77 -24.71 -11.74
CA MET A 127 0.10 -23.68 -11.20
C MET A 127 1.03 -23.15 -12.29
N TYR A 128 1.21 -21.84 -12.33
CA TYR A 128 2.10 -21.14 -13.24
C TYR A 128 2.92 -20.10 -12.48
N SER A 129 4.22 -20.06 -12.72
CA SER A 129 5.09 -19.09 -12.06
C SER A 129 6.45 -19.04 -12.75
N GLY A 130 7.07 -17.85 -12.80
CA GLY A 130 8.35 -17.66 -13.47
C GLY A 130 8.31 -18.02 -14.95
N GLY A 131 7.23 -17.66 -15.65
CA GLY A 131 7.08 -17.89 -17.08
C GLY A 131 6.83 -19.35 -17.50
N ALA A 132 6.52 -20.26 -16.56
CA ALA A 132 6.31 -21.65 -16.84
C ALA A 132 5.28 -22.33 -15.93
N ARG A 133 4.66 -23.36 -16.46
CA ARG A 133 3.82 -24.27 -15.66
C ARG A 133 4.66 -25.01 -14.62
N ARG A 134 4.12 -25.11 -13.42
CA ARG A 134 4.74 -25.80 -12.27
C ARG A 134 3.98 -27.07 -11.91
N SER A 135 4.66 -27.93 -11.13
CA SER A 135 4.05 -29.15 -10.60
C SER A 135 3.08 -28.83 -9.45
N ALA A 136 2.20 -29.79 -9.14
CA ALA A 136 1.36 -29.70 -7.95
C ALA A 136 2.17 -29.66 -6.64
N ASP A 137 3.35 -30.27 -6.61
CA ASP A 137 4.22 -30.31 -5.44
C ASP A 137 4.84 -28.95 -5.14
N ASP A 138 5.05 -28.11 -6.16
CA ASP A 138 5.55 -26.75 -5.99
C ASP A 138 4.58 -25.86 -5.19
N PHE A 139 3.29 -26.22 -5.19
CA PHE A 139 2.28 -25.51 -4.39
C PHE A 139 2.45 -25.75 -2.88
N GLU A 140 3.03 -26.86 -2.45
CA GLU A 140 3.12 -27.21 -1.03
C GLU A 140 3.88 -26.16 -0.22
N ARG A 141 4.89 -25.52 -0.80
CA ARG A 141 5.62 -24.43 -0.13
C ARG A 141 4.76 -23.19 0.15
N TYR A 142 3.71 -22.99 -0.63
CA TYR A 142 2.78 -21.86 -0.49
C TYR A 142 1.53 -22.19 0.32
N ARG A 143 1.26 -23.46 0.62
CA ARG A 143 0.05 -23.89 1.30
C ARG A 143 -0.23 -23.12 2.58
N ASN A 144 0.78 -22.94 3.42
CA ASN A 144 0.65 -22.21 4.69
C ASN A 144 0.51 -20.70 4.47
N VAL A 145 1.16 -20.16 3.46
CA VAL A 145 1.05 -18.74 3.11
C VAL A 145 -0.37 -18.41 2.66
N PHE A 146 -0.99 -19.26 1.84
CA PHE A 146 -2.35 -19.04 1.33
C PHE A 146 -3.45 -19.57 2.26
N ALA A 147 -3.12 -20.21 3.39
CA ALA A 147 -4.12 -20.73 4.33
C ALA A 147 -5.14 -19.67 4.80
N PRO A 148 -4.75 -18.44 5.21
CA PRO A 148 -5.71 -17.42 5.62
C PRO A 148 -6.62 -16.98 4.46
N VAL A 149 -6.08 -16.85 3.24
CA VAL A 149 -6.84 -16.54 2.02
C VAL A 149 -7.88 -17.61 1.73
N LEU A 150 -7.48 -18.88 1.82
CA LEU A 150 -8.36 -20.03 1.60
C LEU A 150 -9.43 -20.15 2.67
N ALA A 151 -9.07 -19.94 3.93
CA ALA A 151 -10.03 -19.95 5.03
C ALA A 151 -11.13 -18.89 4.80
N GLU A 152 -10.76 -17.71 4.36
CA GLU A 152 -11.71 -16.63 4.14
C GLU A 152 -12.59 -16.86 2.90
N ILE A 153 -12.01 -17.23 1.75
CA ILE A 153 -12.80 -17.42 0.51
C ILE A 153 -13.76 -18.61 0.59
N ARG A 154 -13.46 -19.59 1.44
CA ARG A 154 -14.34 -20.76 1.67
C ARG A 154 -15.51 -20.47 2.60
N GLN A 155 -15.53 -19.33 3.28
CA GLN A 155 -16.65 -18.93 4.13
C GLN A 155 -17.82 -18.38 3.30
N VAL A 156 -19.03 -18.45 3.87
CA VAL A 156 -20.25 -17.90 3.23
C VAL A 156 -20.13 -16.39 2.96
N LYS A 157 -19.32 -15.68 3.75
CA LYS A 157 -19.08 -14.22 3.67
C LYS A 157 -17.72 -13.86 3.06
N GLY A 158 -17.09 -14.75 2.32
CA GLY A 158 -15.79 -14.50 1.69
C GLY A 158 -15.85 -13.42 0.59
N ARG A 159 -16.13 -12.18 0.97
CA ARG A 159 -16.15 -10.98 0.11
C ARG A 159 -15.48 -9.85 0.85
N SER A 160 -14.17 -9.95 1.05
CA SER A 160 -13.45 -8.95 1.79
C SER A 160 -12.15 -8.55 1.10
N LEU A 161 -11.77 -7.31 1.35
CA LEU A 161 -10.46 -6.79 1.07
C LEU A 161 -9.90 -6.36 2.42
N ARG A 162 -8.78 -6.92 2.83
CA ARG A 162 -8.08 -6.46 4.01
C ARG A 162 -7.22 -5.27 3.64
N LEU A 163 -7.85 -4.12 3.64
CA LEU A 163 -7.16 -2.85 3.47
C LEU A 163 -6.77 -2.34 4.86
N ARG A 164 -5.60 -1.77 4.99
CA ARG A 164 -5.14 -1.16 6.23
C ARG A 164 -5.64 0.27 6.36
N PRO A 165 -6.65 0.54 7.19
CA PRO A 165 -7.23 1.87 7.33
C PRO A 165 -6.29 2.87 7.99
N ASP A 166 -5.41 2.41 8.86
CA ASP A 166 -4.41 3.18 9.59
C ASP A 166 -3.33 3.81 8.70
N LEU A 167 -3.01 3.17 7.58
CA LEU A 167 -2.05 3.68 6.61
C LEU A 167 -2.70 4.51 5.49
N PHE A 168 -4.01 4.37 5.25
CA PHE A 168 -4.60 4.73 3.96
C PHE A 168 -5.85 5.63 4.03
N GLY A 169 -6.19 6.15 5.18
CA GLY A 169 -7.34 7.05 5.34
C GLY A 169 -8.71 6.38 5.13
N ALA A 170 -9.75 7.07 5.58
CA ALA A 170 -11.11 6.53 5.81
C ALA A 170 -11.93 6.13 4.57
N ASN A 171 -11.41 6.17 3.35
CA ASN A 171 -12.20 5.91 2.14
C ASN A 171 -12.31 4.42 1.75
N GLN A 172 -12.51 3.55 2.72
CA GLN A 172 -12.75 2.11 2.49
C GLN A 172 -14.00 1.79 1.65
N LYS A 173 -14.93 2.72 1.49
CA LYS A 173 -16.22 2.46 0.82
C LYS A 173 -16.08 2.12 -0.67
N ASN A 174 -15.06 2.61 -1.35
CA ASN A 174 -14.91 2.46 -2.80
C ASN A 174 -14.26 1.14 -3.24
N TYR A 175 -13.70 0.36 -2.30
CA TYR A 175 -12.97 -0.88 -2.62
C TYR A 175 -13.80 -2.15 -2.43
N ARG A 176 -15.05 -2.05 -1.98
CA ARG A 176 -15.86 -3.20 -1.59
C ARG A 176 -16.64 -3.88 -2.72
N THR A 177 -16.68 -3.32 -3.91
CA THR A 177 -17.54 -3.83 -4.96
C THR A 177 -16.75 -4.28 -6.18
N ILE A 178 -16.27 -5.52 -6.13
CA ILE A 178 -16.03 -6.27 -7.35
C ILE A 178 -17.43 -6.72 -7.82
N GLY A 179 -17.92 -6.12 -8.90
CA GLY A 179 -19.22 -6.50 -9.46
C GLY A 179 -19.22 -7.99 -9.79
N SER A 180 -20.17 -8.74 -9.27
CA SER A 180 -20.28 -10.18 -9.46
C SER A 180 -21.54 -10.55 -10.22
N PRO A 181 -21.46 -11.45 -11.20
CA PRO A 181 -22.63 -11.95 -11.93
C PRO A 181 -23.49 -12.90 -11.09
N LEU A 182 -22.93 -13.51 -10.04
CA LEU A 182 -23.61 -14.50 -9.23
C LEU A 182 -23.50 -14.20 -7.74
N GLN A 183 -24.55 -14.52 -6.98
CA GLN A 183 -24.54 -14.39 -5.51
C GLN A 183 -23.51 -15.33 -4.85
N SER A 184 -23.18 -16.45 -5.50
CA SER A 184 -22.17 -17.42 -5.06
C SER A 184 -20.73 -16.96 -5.23
N ALA A 185 -20.49 -15.87 -5.99
CA ALA A 185 -19.14 -15.34 -6.16
C ALA A 185 -18.53 -14.93 -4.83
N ARG A 186 -17.29 -15.36 -4.62
CA ARG A 186 -16.47 -15.03 -3.46
C ARG A 186 -15.15 -14.48 -3.95
N TRP A 187 -14.60 -13.56 -3.20
CA TRP A 187 -13.27 -13.01 -3.43
C TRP A 187 -12.67 -12.56 -2.11
N THR A 188 -11.38 -12.54 -2.04
CA THR A 188 -10.63 -11.94 -0.94
C THR A 188 -9.30 -11.42 -1.45
N GLY A 189 -8.77 -10.38 -0.82
CA GLY A 189 -7.49 -9.79 -1.16
C GLY A 189 -6.70 -9.44 0.08
N HIS A 190 -5.42 -9.77 0.07
CA HIS A 190 -4.50 -9.63 1.19
C HIS A 190 -3.16 -9.09 0.75
N LEU A 191 -2.43 -8.49 1.69
CA LEU A 191 -1.01 -8.24 1.59
C LEU A 191 -0.31 -9.32 2.44
N LEU A 192 0.44 -10.21 1.81
CA LEU A 192 1.12 -11.33 2.49
C LEU A 192 2.62 -11.30 2.19
N THR A 193 3.39 -12.05 2.96
CA THR A 193 4.79 -12.32 2.65
C THR A 193 4.88 -13.60 1.83
N VAL A 194 5.29 -13.47 0.56
CA VAL A 194 5.48 -14.59 -0.37
C VAL A 194 6.94 -14.63 -0.78
N ASP A 195 7.59 -15.78 -0.65
CA ASP A 195 9.03 -15.97 -0.94
C ASP A 195 9.95 -14.90 -0.28
N GLY A 196 9.54 -14.41 0.90
CA GLY A 196 10.31 -13.44 1.68
C GLY A 196 10.09 -11.97 1.29
N ALA A 197 9.24 -11.68 0.30
CA ALA A 197 8.88 -10.33 -0.12
C ALA A 197 7.38 -10.04 0.15
N PRO A 198 7.00 -8.77 0.40
CA PRO A 198 5.60 -8.40 0.47
C PRO A 198 4.94 -8.58 -0.90
N ALA A 199 3.72 -9.08 -0.92
CA ALA A 199 3.01 -9.35 -2.15
C ALA A 199 1.50 -9.10 -2.00
N ALA A 200 0.90 -8.52 -3.02
CA ALA A 200 -0.54 -8.50 -3.18
C ALA A 200 -1.02 -9.90 -3.58
N VAL A 201 -1.94 -10.47 -2.81
CA VAL A 201 -2.53 -11.78 -3.05
C VAL A 201 -4.02 -11.63 -3.22
N GLY A 202 -4.54 -12.06 -4.37
CA GLY A 202 -5.97 -12.08 -4.66
C GLY A 202 -6.47 -13.49 -4.85
N ALA A 203 -7.69 -13.76 -4.39
CA ALA A 203 -8.37 -15.02 -4.65
C ALA A 203 -9.82 -14.79 -5.09
N LEU A 204 -10.24 -15.51 -6.11
CA LEU A 204 -11.61 -15.50 -6.65
C LEU A 204 -12.14 -16.93 -6.82
N THR A 205 -13.45 -17.10 -6.58
CA THR A 205 -14.12 -18.32 -7.02
C THR A 205 -14.33 -18.29 -8.52
N ILE A 206 -14.06 -19.42 -9.19
CA ILE A 206 -14.27 -19.59 -10.62
C ILE A 206 -15.73 -19.99 -10.86
N LEU A 207 -16.44 -19.22 -11.69
CA LEU A 207 -17.87 -19.35 -11.89
C LEU A 207 -18.25 -19.04 -13.35
N PRO A 208 -19.33 -19.64 -13.89
CA PRO A 208 -19.85 -19.24 -15.18
C PRO A 208 -20.40 -17.82 -15.11
N ASN A 209 -20.33 -17.09 -16.21
CA ASN A 209 -20.76 -15.69 -16.27
C ASN A 209 -22.17 -15.56 -16.86
N VAL A 210 -22.40 -16.11 -18.05
CA VAL A 210 -23.63 -15.96 -18.84
C VAL A 210 -24.55 -17.15 -18.62
N ASP A 211 -24.06 -18.35 -18.86
CA ASP A 211 -24.83 -19.58 -18.74
C ASP A 211 -24.82 -20.16 -17.34
N LYS A 212 -25.81 -19.77 -16.56
CA LYS A 212 -25.95 -20.26 -15.16
C LYS A 212 -26.28 -21.74 -15.06
N SER A 213 -26.73 -22.40 -16.18
CA SER A 213 -26.99 -23.82 -16.19
C SER A 213 -25.75 -24.69 -16.08
N LEU A 214 -24.58 -24.10 -16.42
CA LEU A 214 -23.27 -24.75 -16.25
C LEU A 214 -22.87 -24.94 -14.77
N LEU A 215 -23.50 -24.18 -13.86
CA LEU A 215 -23.09 -24.19 -12.46
C LEU A 215 -23.31 -25.55 -11.81
N LYS A 216 -22.21 -26.23 -11.48
CA LYS A 216 -22.23 -27.52 -10.79
C LYS A 216 -22.46 -27.33 -9.27
N PRO A 217 -23.22 -28.23 -8.63
CA PRO A 217 -23.40 -28.19 -7.18
C PRO A 217 -22.06 -28.44 -6.44
N GLY A 218 -21.94 -27.87 -5.25
CA GLY A 218 -20.75 -28.04 -4.41
C GLY A 218 -19.90 -26.77 -4.26
N ARG A 219 -18.69 -26.94 -3.72
CA ARG A 219 -17.74 -25.84 -3.58
C ARG A 219 -17.13 -25.48 -4.94
N PRO A 220 -17.00 -24.20 -5.27
CA PRO A 220 -16.36 -23.80 -6.51
C PRO A 220 -14.83 -23.98 -6.47
N HIS A 221 -14.23 -24.07 -7.65
CA HIS A 221 -12.79 -23.89 -7.82
C HIS A 221 -12.38 -22.47 -7.43
N VAL A 222 -11.11 -22.29 -7.07
CA VAL A 222 -10.55 -21.01 -6.64
C VAL A 222 -9.33 -20.70 -7.48
N LEU A 223 -9.30 -19.50 -8.05
CA LEU A 223 -8.11 -18.90 -8.62
C LEU A 223 -7.42 -18.05 -7.56
N ILE A 224 -6.13 -18.26 -7.36
CA ILE A 224 -5.25 -17.41 -6.54
C ILE A 224 -4.19 -16.82 -7.45
N SER A 225 -3.96 -15.53 -7.35
CA SER A 225 -2.81 -14.88 -8.00
C SER A 225 -2.03 -14.03 -7.00
N VAL A 226 -0.76 -13.85 -7.32
CA VAL A 226 0.20 -13.10 -6.53
C VAL A 226 0.87 -12.07 -7.44
N ASN A 227 1.05 -10.87 -6.92
CA ASN A 227 1.88 -9.84 -7.52
C ASN A 227 2.83 -9.31 -6.44
N THR A 228 4.10 -9.54 -6.61
CA THR A 228 5.14 -9.21 -5.64
C THR A 228 5.42 -7.70 -5.66
N ILE A 229 5.59 -7.13 -4.47
CA ILE A 229 6.05 -5.76 -4.32
C ILE A 229 7.57 -5.81 -4.29
N ASP A 230 8.15 -5.87 -5.47
CA ASP A 230 9.60 -5.92 -5.69
C ASP A 230 10.16 -4.56 -6.14
N GLU A 231 11.43 -4.52 -6.46
CA GLU A 231 12.11 -3.33 -6.95
C GLU A 231 11.48 -2.79 -8.26
N ALA A 232 11.07 -3.67 -9.17
CA ALA A 232 10.44 -3.27 -10.42
C ALA A 232 9.07 -2.60 -10.16
N TYR A 233 8.27 -3.18 -9.27
CA TYR A 233 7.01 -2.59 -8.80
C TYR A 233 7.25 -1.21 -8.18
N LEU A 234 8.26 -1.08 -7.30
CA LEU A 234 8.57 0.19 -6.64
C LEU A 234 8.99 1.28 -7.62
N GLN A 235 9.82 0.93 -8.61
CA GLN A 235 10.22 1.86 -9.66
C GLN A 235 9.04 2.32 -10.52
N GLU A 236 8.12 1.41 -10.85
CA GLU A 236 6.90 1.75 -11.59
C GLU A 236 6.00 2.69 -10.76
N GLN A 237 5.78 2.36 -9.48
CA GLN A 237 5.00 3.20 -8.60
C GLN A 237 5.66 4.56 -8.34
N GLY A 238 6.98 4.59 -8.15
CA GLY A 238 7.75 5.83 -8.02
C GLY A 238 7.53 6.76 -9.20
N ARG A 239 7.67 6.24 -10.42
CA ARG A 239 7.41 7.01 -11.65
C ARG A 239 5.96 7.49 -11.76
N SER A 240 5.00 6.61 -11.45
CA SER A 240 3.56 6.91 -11.54
C SER A 240 3.11 7.95 -10.53
N LEU A 241 3.68 7.93 -9.32
CA LEU A 241 3.31 8.81 -8.21
C LEU A 241 4.23 10.03 -8.08
N LEU A 242 5.25 10.14 -8.93
CA LEU A 242 6.30 11.18 -8.85
C LEU A 242 7.05 11.13 -7.50
N LEU A 243 7.29 9.93 -6.99
CA LEU A 243 8.09 9.68 -5.79
C LEU A 243 9.49 9.26 -6.21
N SER A 244 10.50 9.87 -5.59
CA SER A 244 11.91 9.54 -5.82
C SER A 244 12.34 8.44 -4.85
N ASP A 245 13.21 7.56 -5.32
CA ASP A 245 14.00 6.63 -4.47
C ASP A 245 13.17 5.71 -3.56
N LEU A 246 12.02 5.23 -4.04
CA LEU A 246 11.26 4.19 -3.35
C LEU A 246 12.08 2.90 -3.29
N THR A 247 12.35 2.43 -2.07
CA THR A 247 13.09 1.18 -1.83
C THR A 247 12.46 0.37 -0.70
N LEU A 248 12.60 -0.96 -0.76
CA LEU A 248 12.32 -1.84 0.38
C LEU A 248 13.56 -1.89 1.28
N GLY A 249 13.44 -1.33 2.48
CA GLY A 249 14.49 -1.40 3.49
C GLY A 249 14.16 -2.44 4.55
N LYS A 250 15.17 -3.22 5.00
CA LYS A 250 15.01 -4.16 6.12
C LYS A 250 14.84 -3.47 7.48
N THR A 251 15.14 -2.20 7.56
CA THR A 251 15.02 -1.36 8.76
C THR A 251 14.56 0.02 8.35
N ALA A 252 13.70 0.64 9.17
CA ALA A 252 13.33 2.03 8.96
C ALA A 252 14.59 2.89 8.92
N ASN A 253 14.82 3.56 7.80
CA ASN A 253 15.93 4.49 7.68
C ASN A 253 15.63 5.68 8.60
N THR A 254 16.42 5.84 9.66
CA THR A 254 16.26 6.95 10.62
C THR A 254 16.85 8.27 10.13
N ASN A 255 17.35 8.29 8.89
CA ASN A 255 17.85 9.51 8.30
C ASN A 255 16.65 10.44 7.97
N SER A 256 16.67 11.66 8.49
CA SER A 256 15.58 12.65 8.37
C SER A 256 15.26 13.07 6.92
N GLU A 257 16.05 12.62 5.96
CA GLU A 257 15.90 12.91 4.53
C GLU A 257 14.91 11.97 3.84
N TYR A 258 14.59 10.81 4.44
CA TYR A 258 13.70 9.81 3.87
C TYR A 258 12.49 9.57 4.76
N ALA A 259 11.29 9.52 4.16
CA ALA A 259 10.09 9.08 4.84
C ALA A 259 10.02 7.55 4.78
N GLY A 260 10.15 6.88 5.93
CA GLY A 260 9.98 5.43 6.04
C GLY A 260 8.66 5.06 6.70
N MET A 261 7.99 4.04 6.17
CA MET A 261 6.84 3.43 6.82
C MET A 261 7.02 1.91 6.91
N PRO A 262 6.65 1.27 8.02
CA PRO A 262 6.61 -0.19 8.08
C PRO A 262 5.51 -0.71 7.16
N LEU A 263 5.87 -1.58 6.23
CA LEU A 263 4.92 -2.33 5.43
C LEU A 263 4.64 -3.66 6.14
N GLU A 264 3.65 -3.66 7.01
CA GLU A 264 3.25 -4.85 7.74
C GLU A 264 2.24 -5.65 6.92
N THR A 265 2.53 -6.90 6.68
CA THR A 265 1.67 -7.83 5.96
C THR A 265 0.60 -8.43 6.88
N ASP A 266 -0.48 -8.99 6.31
CA ASP A 266 -1.59 -9.57 7.09
C ASP A 266 -1.17 -10.82 7.89
N ASP A 267 -0.03 -11.42 7.57
CA ASP A 267 0.59 -12.50 8.35
C ASP A 267 1.50 -11.98 9.47
N GLY A 268 1.48 -10.68 9.74
CA GLY A 268 2.18 -10.03 10.86
C GLY A 268 3.69 -9.85 10.64
N LYS A 269 4.20 -10.03 9.43
CA LYS A 269 5.59 -9.74 9.09
C LYS A 269 5.75 -8.29 8.66
N ILE A 270 6.90 -7.72 8.95
CA ILE A 270 7.28 -6.37 8.52
C ILE A 270 8.28 -6.53 7.37
N ALA A 271 7.99 -5.91 6.25
CA ALA A 271 8.84 -5.87 5.08
C ALA A 271 9.46 -4.47 4.92
#